data_26b7dd99f5732c0b3029cf8058b2dd92
#
_entry.id   26b7dd99f5732c0b3029cf8058b2dd92
#
_cell.length_a   1.000
_cell.length_b   1.000
_cell.length_c   1.000
_cell.angle_alpha   90.00
_cell.angle_beta   90.00
_cell.angle_gamma   90.00
#
_symmetry.space_group_name_H-M   'P 1'
#
loop_
_entity.id
_entity.type
_entity.pdbx_description
1 polymer ?
#
loop_
_entity_poly.entity_id
_entity_poly.type
_entity_poly.pdbx_seq_one_letter_code
_entity_poly.pdbx_strand_id
1 'polypeptide(L)'
;MTEDEFRSAVTKTKLSDRTRQAAHRVLVNGWTRRAAGESAGRTTQWASQAAARVVEAHRGLTGCPAGWEIVTVRLPVEDAVDVRELERGRLDAFESSRNP
;
A
#
# COMPACT_ATOMS: atom_id res chain seq x y z
N MET A 1 -0.18 10.14 -8.07
CA MET A 1 0.52 10.00 -6.76
C MET A 1 1.69 10.96 -6.72
N THR A 2 1.88 11.66 -5.62
CA THR A 2 3.03 12.56 -5.45
C THR A 2 4.27 11.77 -5.04
N GLU A 3 5.45 12.39 -5.17
CA GLU A 3 6.72 11.78 -4.75
C GLU A 3 6.71 11.44 -3.25
N ASP A 4 6.19 12.33 -2.42
CA ASP A 4 6.12 12.11 -0.96
C ASP A 4 5.17 10.96 -0.61
N GLU A 5 4.02 10.88 -1.25
CA GLU A 5 3.07 9.79 -1.07
C GLU A 5 3.69 8.45 -1.48
N PHE A 6 4.39 8.44 -2.61
CA PHE A 6 5.09 7.25 -3.09
C PHE A 6 6.17 6.79 -2.10
N ARG A 7 6.98 7.72 -1.64
CA ARG A 7 8.06 7.43 -0.68
C ARG A 7 7.51 6.84 0.62
N SER A 8 6.44 7.42 1.14
CA SER A 8 5.79 6.92 2.36
C SER A 8 5.21 5.51 2.16
N ALA A 9 4.57 5.26 1.01
CA ALA A 9 4.02 3.95 0.71
C ALA A 9 5.11 2.89 0.56
N VAL A 10 6.22 3.21 -0.11
CA VAL A 10 7.33 2.27 -0.36
C VAL A 10 8.02 1.86 0.94
N THR A 11 8.11 2.75 1.94
CA THR A 11 8.72 2.40 3.22
C THR A 11 7.97 1.29 3.96
N LYS A 12 6.70 1.07 3.64
CA LYS A 12 5.86 0.04 4.23
C LYS A 12 5.87 -1.28 3.44
N THR A 13 6.55 -1.31 2.31
CA THR A 13 6.66 -2.51 1.46
C THR A 13 8.12 -2.91 1.29
N LYS A 14 8.34 -4.21 1.03
CA LYS A 14 9.67 -4.71 0.69
C LYS A 14 9.71 -4.97 -0.81
N LEU A 15 10.04 -3.96 -1.57
CA LEU A 15 10.17 -4.05 -3.01
C LEU A 15 11.64 -4.05 -3.42
N SER A 16 11.97 -4.83 -4.47
CA SER A 16 13.29 -4.73 -5.09
C SER A 16 13.43 -3.36 -5.76
N ASP A 17 14.68 -2.91 -5.97
CA ASP A 17 14.94 -1.62 -6.62
C ASP A 17 14.27 -1.52 -7.98
N ARG A 18 14.33 -2.59 -8.78
CA ARG A 18 13.71 -2.63 -10.10
C ARG A 18 12.20 -2.47 -10.03
N THR A 19 11.55 -3.17 -9.12
CA THR A 19 10.10 -3.09 -8.90
C THR A 19 9.70 -1.70 -8.44
N ARG A 20 10.45 -1.13 -7.51
CA ARG A 20 10.21 0.22 -6.99
C ARG A 20 10.34 1.28 -8.09
N GLN A 21 11.37 1.19 -8.93
CA GLN A 21 11.57 2.11 -10.05
C GLN A 21 10.42 2.04 -11.05
N ALA A 22 9.97 0.85 -11.40
CA ALA A 22 8.85 0.67 -12.32
C ALA A 22 7.56 1.27 -11.76
N ALA A 23 7.27 1.02 -10.50
CA ALA A 23 6.11 1.60 -9.81
C ALA A 23 6.19 3.13 -9.77
N HIS A 24 7.36 3.68 -9.48
CA HIS A 24 7.61 5.12 -9.47
C HIS A 24 7.31 5.75 -10.84
N ARG A 25 7.80 5.14 -11.91
CA ARG A 25 7.57 5.65 -13.27
C ARG A 25 6.08 5.67 -13.62
N VAL A 26 5.34 4.66 -13.24
CA VAL A 26 3.90 4.58 -13.51
C VAL A 26 3.11 5.57 -12.64
N LEU A 27 3.37 5.59 -11.34
CA LEU A 27 2.53 6.30 -10.37
C LEU A 27 2.90 7.76 -10.19
N VAL A 28 4.18 8.10 -10.30
CA VAL A 28 4.66 9.48 -10.11
C VAL A 28 4.91 10.17 -11.44
N ASN A 29 5.61 9.51 -12.37
CA ASN A 29 5.99 10.10 -13.64
C ASN A 29 4.93 9.96 -14.75
N GLY A 30 3.87 9.21 -14.51
CA GLY A 30 2.77 9.07 -15.45
C GLY A 30 3.05 8.16 -16.65
N TRP A 31 4.07 7.30 -16.57
CA TRP A 31 4.36 6.34 -17.63
C TRP A 31 3.25 5.30 -17.76
N THR A 32 3.05 4.80 -18.98
CA THR A 32 2.16 3.66 -19.16
C THR A 32 2.79 2.42 -18.53
N ARG A 33 1.95 1.48 -18.11
CA ARG A 33 2.42 0.20 -17.57
C ARG A 33 3.26 -0.57 -18.57
N ARG A 34 2.89 -0.48 -19.86
CA ARG A 34 3.64 -1.11 -20.94
C ARG A 34 5.05 -0.52 -21.05
N ALA A 35 5.18 0.79 -21.07
CA ALA A 35 6.48 1.46 -21.19
C ALA A 35 7.37 1.15 -19.97
N ALA A 36 6.82 1.16 -18.78
CA ALA A 36 7.54 0.83 -17.56
C ALA A 36 8.01 -0.64 -17.55
N GLY A 37 7.17 -1.57 -18.00
CA GLY A 37 7.52 -2.97 -18.13
C GLY A 37 8.64 -3.18 -19.15
N GLU A 38 8.52 -2.61 -20.33
CA GLU A 38 9.53 -2.71 -21.38
C GLU A 38 10.89 -2.14 -20.94
N SER A 39 10.89 -1.00 -20.26
CA SER A 39 12.10 -0.37 -19.74
C SER A 39 12.84 -1.26 -18.74
N ALA A 40 12.12 -2.07 -17.98
CA ALA A 40 12.69 -3.00 -17.02
C ALA A 40 13.01 -4.39 -17.62
N GLY A 41 12.70 -4.60 -18.91
CA GLY A 41 12.83 -5.91 -19.56
C GLY A 41 11.79 -6.92 -19.04
N ARG A 42 10.63 -6.43 -18.65
CA ARG A 42 9.54 -7.22 -18.07
C ARG A 42 8.24 -7.00 -18.84
N THR A 43 7.18 -7.68 -18.40
CA THR A 43 5.86 -7.59 -19.04
C THR A 43 5.06 -6.41 -18.52
N THR A 44 4.02 -6.02 -19.27
CA THR A 44 3.04 -5.03 -18.80
C THR A 44 2.36 -5.49 -17.51
N GLN A 45 2.04 -6.78 -17.40
CA GLN A 45 1.42 -7.34 -16.19
C GLN A 45 2.32 -7.19 -14.96
N TRP A 46 3.62 -7.42 -15.12
CA TRP A 46 4.58 -7.23 -14.05
C TRP A 46 4.59 -5.78 -13.55
N ALA A 47 4.60 -4.80 -14.47
CA ALA A 47 4.55 -3.39 -14.11
C ALA A 47 3.23 -3.01 -13.43
N SER A 48 2.10 -3.59 -13.87
CA SER A 48 0.81 -3.40 -13.24
C SER A 48 0.80 -3.92 -11.80
N GLN A 49 1.40 -5.08 -11.57
CA GLN A 49 1.50 -5.66 -10.22
C GLN A 49 2.40 -4.82 -9.32
N ALA A 50 3.52 -4.29 -9.85
CA ALA A 50 4.41 -3.42 -9.10
C ALA A 50 3.67 -2.15 -8.63
N ALA A 51 2.93 -1.51 -9.54
CA ALA A 51 2.13 -0.33 -9.22
C ALA A 51 1.03 -0.65 -8.21
N ALA A 52 0.36 -1.80 -8.37
CA ALA A 52 -0.72 -2.22 -7.47
C ALA A 52 -0.24 -2.40 -6.03
N ARG A 53 0.96 -2.93 -5.82
CA ARG A 53 1.53 -3.10 -4.48
C ARG A 53 1.71 -1.76 -3.77
N VAL A 54 2.18 -0.75 -4.48
CA VAL A 54 2.38 0.59 -3.92
C VAL A 54 1.03 1.25 -3.62
N VAL A 55 0.06 1.11 -4.53
CA VAL A 55 -1.29 1.65 -4.32
C VAL A 55 -1.95 1.02 -3.09
N GLU A 56 -1.82 -0.29 -2.91
CA GLU A 56 -2.35 -0.98 -1.73
C GLU A 56 -1.71 -0.46 -0.43
N ALA A 57 -0.40 -0.28 -0.42
CA ALA A 57 0.30 0.30 0.73
C ALA A 57 -0.17 1.73 1.02
N HIS A 58 -0.37 2.53 -0.02
CA HIS A 58 -0.86 3.90 0.11
C HIS A 58 -2.28 3.94 0.68
N ARG A 59 -3.16 3.05 0.22
CA ARG A 59 -4.53 2.92 0.77
C ARG A 59 -4.51 2.59 2.25
N GLY A 60 -3.64 1.69 2.66
CA GLY A 60 -3.46 1.34 4.07
C GLY A 60 -3.08 2.55 4.92
N LEU A 61 -2.15 3.38 4.41
CA LEU A 61 -1.72 4.60 5.09
C LEU A 61 -2.83 5.64 5.19
N THR A 62 -3.57 5.87 4.10
CA THR A 62 -4.65 6.87 4.08
C THR A 62 -5.86 6.42 4.88
N GLY A 63 -6.09 5.10 5.02
CA GLY A 63 -7.17 4.55 5.83
C GLY A 63 -6.86 4.48 7.32
N CYS A 64 -5.64 4.86 7.73
CA CYS A 64 -5.20 4.77 9.12
C CYS A 64 -5.38 6.12 9.83
N PRO A 65 -6.14 6.17 10.95
CA PRO A 65 -6.29 7.42 11.70
C PRO A 65 -4.96 7.95 12.24
N ALA A 66 -4.89 9.26 12.47
CA ALA A 66 -3.70 9.90 13.02
C ALA A 66 -3.34 9.32 14.40
N GLY A 67 -2.08 8.99 14.60
CA GLY A 67 -1.59 8.38 15.83
C GLY A 67 -1.71 6.86 15.87
N TRP A 68 -2.32 6.25 14.84
CA TRP A 68 -2.39 4.80 14.72
C TRP A 68 -1.27 4.30 13.83
N GLU A 69 -0.87 3.06 14.07
CA GLU A 69 0.20 2.42 13.31
C GLU A 69 -0.33 1.18 12.61
N ILE A 70 0.12 0.97 11.35
CA ILE A 70 -0.20 -0.25 10.62
C ILE A 70 0.83 -1.29 11.00
N VAL A 71 0.35 -2.39 11.60
CA VAL A 71 1.20 -3.50 12.03
C VAL A 71 0.86 -4.74 11.20
N THR A 72 1.88 -5.35 10.60
CA THR A 72 1.75 -6.62 9.89
C THR A 72 2.35 -7.72 10.75
N VAL A 73 1.53 -8.72 11.11
CA VAL A 73 1.94 -9.83 11.96
C VAL A 73 1.58 -11.16 11.29
N ARG A 74 2.34 -12.21 11.61
CA ARG A 74 2.05 -13.57 11.21
C ARG A 74 1.48 -14.31 12.41
N LEU A 75 0.22 -14.72 12.30
CA LEU A 75 -0.50 -15.38 13.37
C LEU A 75 -1.25 -16.59 12.82
N PRO A 76 -1.56 -17.60 13.66
CA PRO A 76 -2.53 -18.61 13.30
C PRO A 76 -3.86 -17.97 12.90
N VAL A 77 -4.62 -18.65 12.03
CA VAL A 77 -5.87 -18.10 11.48
C VAL A 77 -6.84 -17.64 12.59
N GLU A 78 -6.94 -18.40 13.68
CA GLU A 78 -7.80 -18.09 14.82
C GLU A 78 -7.44 -16.76 15.48
N ASP A 79 -6.13 -16.55 15.71
CA ASP A 79 -5.64 -15.31 16.32
C ASP A 79 -5.74 -14.13 15.36
N ALA A 80 -5.59 -14.36 14.03
CA ALA A 80 -5.74 -13.33 13.04
C ALA A 80 -7.18 -12.79 12.99
N VAL A 81 -8.18 -13.64 13.20
CA VAL A 81 -9.58 -13.21 13.27
C VAL A 81 -9.80 -12.28 14.46
N ASP A 82 -9.26 -12.63 15.62
CA ASP A 82 -9.36 -11.81 16.83
C ASP A 82 -8.73 -10.43 16.65
N VAL A 83 -7.56 -10.36 16.03
CA VAL A 83 -6.87 -9.09 15.73
C VAL A 83 -7.68 -8.23 14.77
N ARG A 84 -8.28 -8.83 13.74
CA ARG A 84 -9.12 -8.10 12.77
C ARG A 84 -10.36 -7.54 13.42
N GLU A 85 -10.99 -8.29 14.33
CA GLU A 85 -12.16 -7.84 15.07
C GLU A 85 -11.81 -6.68 16.00
N LEU A 86 -10.66 -6.73 16.65
CA LEU A 86 -10.17 -5.64 17.49
C LEU A 86 -9.96 -4.36 16.67
N GLU A 87 -9.31 -4.46 15.51
CA GLU A 87 -9.09 -3.33 14.62
C GLU A 87 -10.42 -2.73 14.17
N ARG A 88 -11.36 -3.57 13.73
CA ARG A 88 -12.67 -3.13 13.28
C ARG A 88 -13.42 -2.40 14.40
N GLY A 89 -13.44 -2.95 15.59
CA GLY A 89 -14.09 -2.33 16.74
C GLY A 89 -13.50 -0.97 17.09
N ARG A 90 -12.17 -0.84 17.01
CA ARG A 90 -11.48 0.42 17.28
C ARG A 90 -11.76 1.47 16.19
N LEU A 91 -11.78 1.06 14.93
CA LEU A 91 -12.10 1.96 13.81
C LEU A 91 -13.55 2.43 13.86
N ASP A 92 -14.50 1.53 14.15
CA ASP A 92 -15.91 1.87 14.27
C ASP A 92 -16.13 2.86 15.42
N ALA A 93 -15.49 2.65 16.56
CA ALA A 93 -15.57 3.56 17.71
C ALA A 93 -14.98 4.94 17.36
N PHE A 94 -13.88 4.98 16.62
CA PHE A 94 -13.26 6.22 16.18
C PHE A 94 -14.18 7.00 15.23
N GLU A 95 -14.78 6.32 14.24
CA GLU A 95 -15.70 6.94 13.29
C GLU A 95 -16.97 7.44 13.98
N SER A 96 -17.51 6.66 14.92
CA SER A 96 -18.70 7.06 15.70
C SER A 96 -18.43 8.31 16.53
N SER A 97 -17.23 8.50 17.05
CA SER A 97 -16.89 9.69 17.82
C SER A 97 -16.70 10.93 16.94
N ARG A 98 -16.41 10.73 15.63
CA ARG A 98 -16.25 11.84 14.67
C ARG A 98 -17.59 12.36 14.15
N ASN A 99 -18.64 11.54 14.16
CA ASN A 99 -19.98 11.88 13.68
C ASN A 99 -20.89 12.12 14.87
N PRO A 100 -21.03 13.36 15.32
CA PRO A 100 -21.96 13.68 16.41
C PRO A 100 -23.42 13.51 15.99
#